data_da5fce4903af3f2fc42c397250390cba
#
_entry.id   da5fce4903af3f2fc42c397250390cba
#
_cell.length_a   1.000
_cell.length_b   1.000
_cell.length_c   1.000
_cell.angle_alpha   90.00
_cell.angle_beta   90.00
_cell.angle_gamma   90.00
#
_symmetry.space_group_name_H-M   'P 1'
#
loop_
_entity.id
_entity.type
_entity.pdbx_description
1 polymer ?
#
loop_
_entity_poly.entity_id
_entity_poly.type
_entity_poly.pdbx_seq_one_letter_code
_entity_poly.pdbx_strand_id
1 'polypeptide(L)'
;MYLSDIHTHSIASGHGTTCTITDMAKKASKAGLKLLGITDHGPATLAAGTSSYFRSLSYSPRKRFGVELLFGVELNVLDTDGKTDLEKELLEKLDYAIVSMHAQNFRPRSREENTMAFLNTMKNPAVKILGHCDNTQYPLNYDILVKAARENGVILEINEASLAPYGYRGDTRDNAFEILRCSAKYRNPIVLSSDSHGAEHIGDFTYAADFVHQAMFPESLILNNQIPALKVFLQTRQAGSICPFASS
;
A
#
# COMPACT_ATOMS: atom_id res chain seq x y z
N MET A 1 -8.74 17.40 1.28
CA MET A 1 -7.79 16.95 2.32
C MET A 1 -8.15 15.53 2.70
N TYR A 2 -7.22 14.61 2.66
CA TYR A 2 -7.42 13.21 3.04
C TYR A 2 -7.10 12.98 4.51
N LEU A 3 -7.77 12.01 5.13
CA LEU A 3 -7.71 11.76 6.58
C LEU A 3 -6.85 10.56 6.97
N SER A 4 -6.40 9.77 6.00
CA SER A 4 -5.53 8.62 6.24
C SER A 4 -4.37 8.57 5.26
N ASP A 5 -3.23 8.09 5.75
CA ASP A 5 -2.07 7.70 4.97
C ASP A 5 -1.65 6.31 5.46
N ILE A 6 -1.69 5.33 4.59
CA ILE A 6 -1.59 3.93 4.98
C ILE A 6 -0.40 3.20 4.35
N HIS A 7 0.54 3.94 3.75
CA HIS A 7 1.81 3.42 3.26
C HIS A 7 2.91 4.39 3.65
N THR A 8 3.57 4.12 4.76
CA THR A 8 4.67 4.96 5.30
C THR A 8 5.72 4.13 6.00
N HIS A 9 6.94 4.65 6.03
CA HIS A 9 8.15 3.96 6.47
C HIS A 9 8.88 4.67 7.59
N SER A 10 9.17 3.93 8.66
CA SER A 10 10.00 4.39 9.77
C SER A 10 11.48 4.01 9.54
N ILE A 11 12.32 4.32 10.52
CA ILE A 11 13.72 3.87 10.54
C ILE A 11 13.86 2.35 10.36
N ALA A 12 12.83 1.57 10.70
CA ALA A 12 12.86 0.11 10.59
C ALA A 12 12.78 -0.40 9.14
N SER A 13 12.50 0.47 8.17
CA SER A 13 12.60 0.14 6.73
C SER A 13 14.05 0.02 6.22
N GLY A 14 15.03 0.41 7.04
CA GLY A 14 16.46 0.22 6.76
C GLY A 14 17.09 1.28 5.86
N HIS A 15 16.29 2.16 5.26
CA HIS A 15 16.79 3.24 4.41
C HIS A 15 15.81 4.44 4.38
N GLY A 16 16.29 5.54 3.81
CA GLY A 16 15.46 6.73 3.52
C GLY A 16 15.18 7.62 4.71
N THR A 17 15.28 7.13 5.96
CA THR A 17 14.92 7.93 7.13
C THR A 17 15.58 7.45 8.42
N THR A 18 15.68 8.39 9.39
CA THR A 18 16.01 8.10 10.80
C THR A 18 14.80 8.31 11.73
N CYS A 19 13.62 8.60 11.18
CA CYS A 19 12.41 8.89 11.95
C CYS A 19 11.85 7.65 12.63
N THR A 20 11.48 7.82 13.89
CA THR A 20 10.75 6.79 14.64
C THR A 20 9.25 6.85 14.34
N ILE A 21 8.52 5.78 14.67
CA ILE A 21 7.05 5.76 14.61
C ILE A 21 6.44 6.94 15.40
N THR A 22 7.10 7.36 16.50
CA THR A 22 6.65 8.51 17.30
C THR A 22 6.77 9.82 16.53
N ASP A 23 7.85 10.02 15.79
CA ASP A 23 8.07 11.23 14.98
C ASP A 23 7.07 11.28 13.82
N MET A 24 6.82 10.15 13.17
CA MET A 24 5.82 10.00 12.13
C MET A 24 4.41 10.32 12.63
N ALA A 25 4.01 9.79 13.80
CA ALA A 25 2.71 10.08 14.41
C ALA A 25 2.54 11.56 14.79
N LYS A 26 3.61 12.24 15.24
CA LYS A 26 3.59 13.69 15.49
C LYS A 26 3.34 14.47 14.20
N LYS A 27 4.00 14.08 13.10
CA LYS A 27 3.80 14.73 11.79
C LYS A 27 2.39 14.48 11.27
N ALA A 28 1.91 13.23 11.35
CA ALA A 28 0.56 12.87 10.93
C ALA A 28 -0.51 13.70 11.68
N SER A 29 -0.33 13.88 12.99
CA SER A 29 -1.20 14.76 13.80
C SER A 29 -1.19 16.20 13.29
N LYS A 30 -0.01 16.76 12.99
CA LYS A 30 0.14 18.12 12.46
C LYS A 30 -0.46 18.26 11.05
N ALA A 31 -0.39 17.20 10.24
CA ALA A 31 -1.02 17.14 8.92
C ALA A 31 -2.54 16.94 8.97
N GLY A 32 -3.13 16.76 10.17
CA GLY A 32 -4.56 16.56 10.36
C GLY A 32 -5.07 15.16 10.10
N LEU A 33 -4.16 14.18 9.89
CA LEU A 33 -4.53 12.78 9.69
C LEU A 33 -5.21 12.21 10.95
N LYS A 34 -6.12 11.28 10.74
CA LYS A 34 -6.81 10.53 11.80
C LYS A 34 -6.29 9.09 11.88
N LEU A 35 -5.76 8.58 10.78
CA LEU A 35 -5.25 7.22 10.63
C LEU A 35 -3.90 7.24 9.92
N LEU A 36 -2.92 6.56 10.49
CA LEU A 36 -1.59 6.37 9.89
C LEU A 36 -1.24 4.89 9.88
N GLY A 37 -0.88 4.35 8.72
CA GLY A 37 -0.31 3.02 8.57
C GLY A 37 1.21 3.06 8.62
N ILE A 38 1.80 2.25 9.49
CA ILE A 38 3.24 1.98 9.54
C ILE A 38 3.47 0.66 8.82
N THR A 39 4.11 0.71 7.67
CA THR A 39 4.26 -0.43 6.75
C THR A 39 5.71 -0.60 6.31
N ASP A 40 6.60 -0.63 7.28
CA ASP A 40 8.03 -0.83 7.02
C ASP A 40 8.28 -2.03 6.11
N HIS A 41 9.32 -1.96 5.29
CA HIS A 41 9.68 -3.03 4.36
C HIS A 41 9.90 -4.37 5.06
N GLY A 42 9.49 -5.44 4.39
CA GLY A 42 9.73 -6.81 4.81
C GLY A 42 11.22 -7.16 4.90
N PRO A 43 11.56 -8.26 5.60
CA PRO A 43 12.94 -8.60 5.98
C PRO A 43 13.90 -8.88 4.82
N ALA A 44 13.42 -9.07 3.58
CA ALA A 44 14.31 -9.23 2.42
C ALA A 44 14.92 -7.91 1.96
N THR A 45 14.40 -6.77 2.40
CA THR A 45 15.00 -5.47 2.13
C THR A 45 16.24 -5.28 3.01
N LEU A 46 17.34 -4.85 2.39
CA LEU A 46 18.60 -4.66 3.10
C LEU A 46 18.45 -3.66 4.27
N ALA A 47 18.91 -4.07 5.45
CA ALA A 47 18.84 -3.33 6.71
C ALA A 47 17.42 -3.08 7.24
N ALA A 48 16.37 -3.66 6.63
CA ALA A 48 15.02 -3.59 7.18
C ALA A 48 14.87 -4.37 8.50
N GLY A 49 13.75 -4.13 9.17
CA GLY A 49 13.39 -4.81 10.40
C GLY A 49 13.27 -6.32 10.24
N THR A 50 13.78 -7.05 11.21
CA THR A 50 13.67 -8.52 11.24
C THR A 50 12.26 -8.97 11.64
N SER A 51 11.98 -10.28 11.56
CA SER A 51 10.75 -10.89 12.09
C SER A 51 10.45 -10.50 13.55
N SER A 52 11.49 -10.24 14.37
CA SER A 52 11.33 -9.77 15.75
C SER A 52 10.76 -8.36 15.83
N TYR A 53 11.11 -7.47 14.91
CA TYR A 53 10.52 -6.14 14.82
C TYR A 53 9.01 -6.24 14.56
N PHE A 54 8.58 -6.96 13.53
CA PHE A 54 7.16 -7.12 13.20
C PHE A 54 6.37 -7.77 14.33
N ARG A 55 6.96 -8.72 15.04
CA ARG A 55 6.35 -9.30 16.25
C ARG A 55 6.13 -8.26 17.35
N SER A 56 7.07 -7.33 17.53
CA SER A 56 7.00 -6.29 18.54
C SER A 56 5.90 -5.25 18.30
N LEU A 57 5.50 -5.05 17.04
CA LEU A 57 4.46 -4.09 16.67
C LEU A 57 3.10 -4.42 17.31
N SER A 58 2.81 -5.71 17.55
CA SER A 58 1.57 -6.13 18.22
C SER A 58 1.42 -5.59 19.66
N TYR A 59 2.52 -5.19 20.29
CA TYR A 59 2.57 -4.61 21.64
C TYR A 59 2.66 -3.08 21.63
N SER A 60 2.77 -2.48 20.46
CA SER A 60 2.93 -1.02 20.33
C SER A 60 1.62 -0.28 20.57
N PRO A 61 1.65 0.90 21.22
CA PRO A 61 0.46 1.73 21.38
C PRO A 61 -0.19 2.10 20.04
N ARG A 62 -1.49 1.81 19.93
CA ARG A 62 -2.29 2.02 18.72
C ARG A 62 -2.79 3.45 18.53
N LYS A 63 -2.53 4.36 19.48
CA LYS A 63 -2.92 5.76 19.38
C LYS A 63 -1.80 6.64 19.91
N ARG A 64 -1.37 7.61 19.09
CA ARG A 64 -0.36 8.61 19.47
C ARG A 64 -0.76 9.99 18.93
N PHE A 65 -0.66 11.03 19.75
CA PHE A 65 -0.97 12.42 19.38
C PHE A 65 -2.34 12.61 18.71
N GLY A 66 -3.34 11.83 19.11
CA GLY A 66 -4.69 11.88 18.53
C GLY A 66 -4.86 11.11 17.21
N VAL A 67 -3.77 10.57 16.65
CA VAL A 67 -3.79 9.73 15.43
C VAL A 67 -3.86 8.26 15.85
N GLU A 68 -4.73 7.51 15.18
CA GLU A 68 -4.77 6.05 15.28
C GLU A 68 -3.70 5.43 14.38
N LEU A 69 -3.01 4.39 14.87
CA LEU A 69 -1.95 3.70 14.15
C LEU A 69 -2.40 2.29 13.77
N LEU A 70 -2.25 1.96 12.50
CA LEU A 70 -2.28 0.58 12.01
C LEU A 70 -0.84 0.11 11.78
N PHE A 71 -0.57 -1.13 12.14
CA PHE A 71 0.73 -1.76 11.93
C PHE A 71 0.63 -2.83 10.85
N GLY A 72 1.22 -2.56 9.72
CA GLY A 72 1.31 -3.44 8.57
C GLY A 72 2.75 -3.77 8.22
N VAL A 73 2.93 -4.22 7.00
CA VAL A 73 4.22 -4.48 6.37
C VAL A 73 4.10 -4.21 4.88
N GLU A 74 5.12 -3.66 4.26
CA GLU A 74 5.29 -3.71 2.82
C GLU A 74 6.14 -4.93 2.46
N LEU A 75 5.45 -5.99 2.00
CA LEU A 75 6.05 -7.25 1.59
C LEU A 75 6.74 -7.12 0.24
N ASN A 76 7.88 -7.77 0.11
CA ASN A 76 8.54 -7.95 -1.16
C ASN A 76 7.99 -9.18 -1.88
N VAL A 77 7.64 -9.05 -3.17
CA VAL A 77 7.49 -10.19 -4.06
C VAL A 77 8.87 -10.83 -4.25
N LEU A 78 8.99 -12.15 -4.05
CA LEU A 78 10.25 -12.88 -4.20
C LEU A 78 10.30 -13.75 -5.46
N ASP A 79 9.14 -14.25 -5.92
CA ASP A 79 9.04 -15.09 -7.11
C ASP A 79 7.68 -14.94 -7.80
N THR A 80 7.52 -15.64 -8.92
CA THR A 80 6.27 -15.66 -9.69
C THR A 80 5.17 -16.49 -9.04
N ASP A 81 5.49 -17.36 -8.08
CA ASP A 81 4.52 -18.21 -7.38
C ASP A 81 3.85 -17.48 -6.22
N GLY A 82 4.25 -16.21 -5.98
CA GLY A 82 3.65 -15.33 -4.99
C GLY A 82 4.26 -15.47 -3.61
N LYS A 83 5.47 -15.99 -3.52
CA LYS A 83 6.23 -16.01 -2.27
C LYS A 83 6.58 -14.58 -1.84
N THR A 84 6.42 -14.32 -0.56
CA THR A 84 6.77 -13.06 0.10
C THR A 84 7.72 -13.30 1.28
N ASP A 85 8.23 -12.24 1.85
CA ASP A 85 9.38 -12.26 2.77
C ASP A 85 9.02 -12.20 4.26
N LEU A 86 7.75 -12.37 4.62
CA LEU A 86 7.34 -12.49 6.04
C LEU A 86 6.45 -13.72 6.24
N GLU A 87 6.69 -14.41 7.35
CA GLU A 87 6.00 -15.66 7.67
C GLU A 87 4.51 -15.40 7.99
N LYS A 88 3.65 -16.35 7.64
CA LYS A 88 2.20 -16.26 7.81
C LYS A 88 1.80 -15.96 9.26
N GLU A 89 2.43 -16.57 10.23
CA GLU A 89 2.15 -16.42 11.67
C GLU A 89 2.42 -14.98 12.17
N LEU A 90 3.31 -14.25 11.51
CA LEU A 90 3.55 -12.83 11.80
C LEU A 90 2.57 -11.94 11.06
N LEU A 91 2.23 -12.26 9.82
CA LEU A 91 1.20 -11.55 9.06
C LEU A 91 -0.16 -11.56 9.78
N GLU A 92 -0.49 -12.66 10.47
CA GLU A 92 -1.71 -12.77 11.26
C GLU A 92 -1.76 -11.80 12.47
N LYS A 93 -0.61 -11.30 12.92
CA LYS A 93 -0.49 -10.35 14.03
C LYS A 93 -0.51 -8.88 13.59
N LEU A 94 -0.34 -8.63 12.31
CA LEU A 94 -0.38 -7.30 11.72
C LEU A 94 -1.81 -6.96 11.26
N ASP A 95 -2.10 -5.68 11.07
CA ASP A 95 -3.42 -5.25 10.60
C ASP A 95 -3.63 -5.62 9.13
N TYR A 96 -2.63 -5.43 8.28
CA TYR A 96 -2.66 -5.70 6.84
C TYR A 96 -1.25 -5.81 6.27
N ALA A 97 -1.18 -6.25 5.01
CA ALA A 97 0.03 -6.17 4.21
C ALA A 97 -0.23 -5.42 2.90
N ILE A 98 0.74 -4.60 2.53
CA ILE A 98 0.96 -4.12 1.16
C ILE A 98 1.92 -5.11 0.51
N VAL A 99 1.81 -5.36 -0.78
CA VAL A 99 2.79 -6.15 -1.51
C VAL A 99 3.30 -5.36 -2.72
N SER A 100 4.60 -5.34 -2.89
CA SER A 100 5.28 -4.53 -3.90
C SER A 100 6.41 -5.29 -4.60
N MET A 101 6.74 -4.85 -5.80
CA MET A 101 7.91 -5.33 -6.54
C MET A 101 9.08 -4.35 -6.40
N HIS A 102 10.17 -4.82 -5.83
CA HIS A 102 11.42 -4.07 -5.68
C HIS A 102 12.55 -4.78 -6.42
N ALA A 103 13.34 -4.05 -7.21
CA ALA A 103 14.38 -4.62 -8.07
C ALA A 103 15.47 -5.39 -7.32
N GLN A 104 15.64 -5.09 -6.03
CA GLN A 104 16.56 -5.80 -5.15
C GLN A 104 16.11 -7.24 -4.86
N ASN A 105 14.79 -7.49 -4.85
CA ASN A 105 14.19 -8.75 -4.43
C ASN A 105 13.52 -9.51 -5.58
N PHE A 106 12.99 -8.79 -6.57
CA PHE A 106 12.32 -9.36 -7.73
C PHE A 106 12.79 -8.64 -9.00
N ARG A 107 13.53 -9.33 -9.86
CA ARG A 107 13.97 -8.77 -11.14
C ARG A 107 12.79 -8.59 -12.08
N PRO A 108 12.70 -7.47 -12.82
CA PRO A 108 11.68 -7.28 -13.85
C PRO A 108 11.64 -8.45 -14.83
N ARG A 109 10.43 -8.88 -15.19
CA ARG A 109 10.15 -10.00 -16.08
C ARG A 109 9.17 -9.57 -17.19
N SER A 110 8.64 -10.54 -17.93
CA SER A 110 7.57 -10.27 -18.90
C SER A 110 6.32 -9.72 -18.18
N ARG A 111 5.46 -9.06 -18.95
CA ARG A 111 4.17 -8.55 -18.45
C ARG A 111 3.33 -9.65 -17.81
N GLU A 112 3.31 -10.81 -18.41
CA GLU A 112 2.56 -11.98 -17.98
C GLU A 112 3.10 -12.51 -16.66
N GLU A 113 4.42 -12.65 -16.53
CA GLU A 113 5.07 -13.16 -15.32
C GLU A 113 4.93 -12.17 -14.14
N ASN A 114 5.12 -10.86 -14.39
CA ASN A 114 4.92 -9.84 -13.36
C ASN A 114 3.46 -9.82 -12.89
N THR A 115 2.51 -9.90 -13.83
CA THR A 115 1.09 -9.95 -13.47
C THR A 115 0.79 -11.21 -12.65
N MET A 116 1.30 -12.38 -13.07
CA MET A 116 1.09 -13.64 -12.36
C MET A 116 1.65 -13.60 -10.94
N ALA A 117 2.82 -12.99 -10.74
CA ALA A 117 3.40 -12.84 -9.41
C ALA A 117 2.45 -12.09 -8.46
N PHE A 118 1.87 -10.96 -8.87
CA PHE A 118 0.87 -10.26 -8.06
C PHE A 118 -0.42 -11.08 -7.88
N LEU A 119 -0.91 -11.76 -8.92
CA LEU A 119 -2.09 -12.62 -8.79
C LEU A 119 -1.89 -13.70 -7.72
N ASN A 120 -0.71 -14.27 -7.66
CA ASN A 120 -0.39 -15.30 -6.68
C ASN A 120 -0.22 -14.74 -5.26
N THR A 121 0.35 -13.53 -5.08
CA THR A 121 0.44 -12.91 -3.76
C THR A 121 -0.94 -12.58 -3.18
N MET A 122 -1.93 -12.21 -4.00
CA MET A 122 -3.29 -11.90 -3.54
C MET A 122 -4.05 -13.10 -2.95
N LYS A 123 -3.55 -14.32 -3.13
CA LYS A 123 -4.10 -15.51 -2.46
C LYS A 123 -3.86 -15.51 -0.95
N ASN A 124 -2.90 -14.71 -0.48
CA ASN A 124 -2.67 -14.50 0.95
C ASN A 124 -3.69 -13.49 1.50
N PRO A 125 -4.57 -13.89 2.45
CA PRO A 125 -5.64 -13.02 2.96
C PRO A 125 -5.13 -11.80 3.76
N ALA A 126 -3.85 -11.77 4.12
CA ALA A 126 -3.22 -10.61 4.76
C ALA A 126 -2.93 -9.48 3.76
N VAL A 127 -2.73 -9.82 2.48
CA VAL A 127 -2.51 -8.84 1.41
C VAL A 127 -3.80 -8.09 1.15
N LYS A 128 -3.76 -6.77 1.34
CA LYS A 128 -4.90 -5.87 1.15
C LYS A 128 -4.66 -4.81 0.10
N ILE A 129 -3.41 -4.50 -0.18
CA ILE A 129 -3.02 -3.44 -1.10
C ILE A 129 -1.91 -3.96 -2.00
N LEU A 130 -2.00 -3.63 -3.29
CA LEU A 130 -0.87 -3.70 -4.21
C LEU A 130 -0.22 -2.33 -4.27
N GLY A 131 1.03 -2.24 -3.81
CA GLY A 131 1.79 -0.99 -3.75
C GLY A 131 2.41 -0.65 -5.11
N HIS A 132 2.46 0.64 -5.41
CA HIS A 132 3.09 1.27 -6.58
C HIS A 132 3.17 0.40 -7.85
N CYS A 133 2.04 -0.21 -8.20
CA CYS A 133 1.90 -1.03 -9.41
C CYS A 133 2.09 -0.24 -10.72
N ASP A 134 2.23 1.06 -10.62
CA ASP A 134 2.53 1.98 -11.72
C ASP A 134 4.01 2.01 -12.13
N ASN A 135 4.89 1.37 -11.36
CA ASN A 135 6.33 1.34 -11.61
C ASN A 135 6.64 0.80 -13.03
N THR A 136 7.26 1.65 -13.86
CA THR A 136 7.51 1.35 -15.28
C THR A 136 8.48 0.19 -15.52
N GLN A 137 9.26 -0.18 -14.51
CA GLN A 137 10.17 -1.33 -14.59
C GLN A 137 9.42 -2.67 -14.64
N TYR A 138 8.17 -2.70 -14.17
CA TYR A 138 7.35 -3.91 -14.08
C TYR A 138 6.09 -3.77 -14.95
N PRO A 139 6.16 -4.01 -16.25
CA PRO A 139 4.97 -3.98 -17.09
C PRO A 139 3.93 -4.97 -16.57
N LEU A 140 2.65 -4.54 -16.49
CA LEU A 140 1.54 -5.30 -15.95
C LEU A 140 0.34 -5.32 -16.91
N ASN A 141 -0.47 -6.36 -16.83
CA ASN A 141 -1.80 -6.38 -17.43
C ASN A 141 -2.82 -5.85 -16.42
N TYR A 142 -3.08 -4.55 -16.47
CA TYR A 142 -3.96 -3.88 -15.49
C TYR A 142 -5.39 -4.37 -15.52
N ASP A 143 -5.92 -4.78 -16.67
CA ASP A 143 -7.28 -5.29 -16.77
C ASP A 143 -7.45 -6.61 -15.99
N ILE A 144 -6.50 -7.53 -16.16
CA ILE A 144 -6.45 -8.79 -15.42
C ILE A 144 -6.18 -8.52 -13.92
N LEU A 145 -5.20 -7.66 -13.64
CA LEU A 145 -4.76 -7.39 -12.27
C LEU A 145 -5.89 -6.79 -11.41
N VAL A 146 -6.52 -5.73 -11.89
CA VAL A 146 -7.57 -5.01 -11.14
C VAL A 146 -8.83 -5.87 -11.00
N LYS A 147 -9.19 -6.64 -12.03
CA LYS A 147 -10.30 -7.60 -11.93
C LYS A 147 -10.04 -8.62 -10.84
N ALA A 148 -8.87 -9.23 -10.84
CA ALA A 148 -8.49 -10.21 -9.82
C ALA A 148 -8.37 -9.58 -8.42
N ALA A 149 -7.85 -8.36 -8.32
CA ALA A 149 -7.79 -7.62 -7.06
C ALA A 149 -9.19 -7.42 -6.47
N ARG A 150 -10.16 -7.02 -7.31
CA ARG A 150 -11.56 -6.90 -6.91
C ARG A 150 -12.14 -8.20 -6.37
N GLU A 151 -11.88 -9.32 -7.05
CA GLU A 151 -12.37 -10.65 -6.69
C GLU A 151 -11.74 -11.18 -5.38
N ASN A 152 -10.49 -10.79 -5.10
CA ASN A 152 -9.76 -11.20 -3.89
C ASN A 152 -9.89 -10.21 -2.72
N GLY A 153 -10.64 -9.13 -2.85
CA GLY A 153 -10.74 -8.10 -1.81
C GLY A 153 -9.41 -7.39 -1.58
N VAL A 154 -8.73 -7.04 -2.66
CA VAL A 154 -7.46 -6.29 -2.67
C VAL A 154 -7.69 -4.98 -3.45
N ILE A 155 -7.10 -3.90 -2.99
CA ILE A 155 -7.15 -2.60 -3.68
C ILE A 155 -5.78 -2.21 -4.21
N LEU A 156 -5.77 -1.25 -5.15
CA LEU A 156 -4.54 -0.71 -5.67
C LEU A 156 -4.27 0.67 -5.06
N GLU A 157 -3.00 0.96 -4.94
CA GLU A 157 -2.49 2.26 -4.51
C GLU A 157 -2.32 3.19 -5.71
N ILE A 158 -2.62 4.48 -5.52
CA ILE A 158 -2.08 5.59 -6.30
C ILE A 158 -1.04 6.26 -5.42
N ASN A 159 0.22 6.10 -5.80
CA ASN A 159 1.36 6.41 -4.97
C ASN A 159 1.88 7.83 -5.27
N GLU A 160 1.93 8.68 -4.24
CA GLU A 160 2.42 10.06 -4.35
C GLU A 160 3.87 10.11 -4.84
N ALA A 161 4.75 9.30 -4.24
CA ALA A 161 6.18 9.27 -4.60
C ALA A 161 6.43 8.78 -6.03
N SER A 162 5.47 8.04 -6.64
CA SER A 162 5.56 7.65 -8.06
C SER A 162 5.24 8.81 -9.01
N LEU A 163 4.32 9.70 -8.62
CA LEU A 163 3.82 10.79 -9.46
C LEU A 163 4.57 12.11 -9.24
N ALA A 164 5.24 12.24 -8.11
CA ALA A 164 5.99 13.43 -7.73
C ALA A 164 7.27 13.59 -8.57
N PRO A 165 7.76 14.83 -8.79
CA PRO A 165 8.98 15.09 -9.57
C PRO A 165 10.25 14.46 -9.00
N TYR A 166 10.24 14.10 -7.72
CA TYR A 166 11.34 13.40 -7.05
C TYR A 166 11.25 11.88 -7.17
N GLY A 167 10.22 11.37 -7.85
CA GLY A 167 10.01 9.94 -8.06
C GLY A 167 11.12 9.29 -8.89
N TYR A 168 11.43 8.04 -8.59
CA TYR A 168 12.50 7.28 -9.26
C TYR A 168 11.98 6.09 -10.09
N ARG A 169 10.65 5.94 -10.22
CA ARG A 169 9.98 4.80 -10.89
C ARG A 169 9.76 5.03 -12.40
N GLY A 170 10.34 6.10 -12.97
CA GLY A 170 10.13 6.53 -14.34
C GLY A 170 8.86 7.36 -14.51
N ASP A 171 8.43 7.57 -15.76
CA ASP A 171 7.15 8.23 -16.01
C ASP A 171 6.00 7.24 -15.81
N THR A 172 5.38 7.29 -14.65
CA THR A 172 4.37 6.32 -14.20
C THR A 172 2.94 6.72 -14.60
N ARG A 173 2.72 7.88 -15.21
CA ARG A 173 1.38 8.46 -15.43
C ARG A 173 0.47 7.60 -16.26
N ASP A 174 0.98 7.02 -17.36
CA ASP A 174 0.17 6.14 -18.21
C ASP A 174 -0.28 4.89 -17.44
N ASN A 175 0.62 4.30 -16.65
CA ASN A 175 0.32 3.15 -15.82
C ASN A 175 -0.68 3.49 -14.71
N ALA A 176 -0.50 4.62 -14.04
CA ALA A 176 -1.43 5.10 -13.02
C ALA A 176 -2.82 5.38 -13.62
N PHE A 177 -2.89 5.93 -14.84
CA PHE A 177 -4.15 6.13 -15.55
C PHE A 177 -4.86 4.80 -15.84
N GLU A 178 -4.12 3.78 -16.30
CA GLU A 178 -4.68 2.44 -16.54
C GLU A 178 -5.19 1.78 -15.25
N ILE A 179 -4.49 1.99 -14.11
CA ILE A 179 -4.98 1.57 -12.79
C ILE A 179 -6.33 2.23 -12.49
N LEU A 180 -6.44 3.55 -12.64
CA LEU A 180 -7.68 4.28 -12.39
C LEU A 180 -8.81 3.84 -13.32
N ARG A 181 -8.52 3.72 -14.63
CA ARG A 181 -9.48 3.28 -15.64
C ARG A 181 -10.05 1.89 -15.33
N CYS A 182 -9.18 0.94 -15.01
CA CYS A 182 -9.59 -0.42 -14.65
C CYS A 182 -10.31 -0.46 -13.30
N SER A 183 -9.86 0.33 -12.32
CA SER A 183 -10.50 0.43 -11.00
C SER A 183 -11.93 0.99 -11.11
N ALA A 184 -12.14 2.01 -11.94
CA ALA A 184 -13.49 2.52 -12.24
C ALA A 184 -14.36 1.47 -12.94
N LYS A 185 -13.80 0.78 -13.97
CA LYS A 185 -14.49 -0.28 -14.74
C LYS A 185 -15.00 -1.40 -13.83
N TYR A 186 -14.17 -1.88 -12.92
CA TYR A 186 -14.50 -3.00 -12.01
C TYR A 186 -15.07 -2.53 -10.67
N ARG A 187 -15.27 -1.23 -10.47
CA ARG A 187 -15.66 -0.62 -9.19
C ARG A 187 -14.76 -1.10 -8.04
N ASN A 188 -13.47 -1.23 -8.31
CA ASN A 188 -12.49 -1.56 -7.29
C ASN A 188 -12.01 -0.28 -6.61
N PRO A 189 -12.16 -0.11 -5.29
CA PRO A 189 -11.66 1.07 -4.61
C PRO A 189 -10.15 1.19 -4.72
N ILE A 190 -9.66 2.41 -4.49
CA ILE A 190 -8.25 2.74 -4.40
C ILE A 190 -7.95 3.46 -3.08
N VAL A 191 -6.67 3.55 -2.78
CA VAL A 191 -6.13 4.46 -1.77
C VAL A 191 -5.03 5.32 -2.37
N LEU A 192 -4.92 6.55 -1.89
CA LEU A 192 -3.76 7.39 -2.10
C LEU A 192 -2.82 7.19 -0.93
N SER A 193 -1.53 7.06 -1.19
CA SER A 193 -0.52 6.88 -0.16
C SER A 193 0.71 7.73 -0.46
N SER A 194 1.37 8.22 0.58
CA SER A 194 2.57 9.05 0.41
C SER A 194 3.82 8.23 0.09
N ASP A 195 3.89 6.99 0.58
CA ASP A 195 5.11 6.18 0.58
C ASP A 195 6.27 6.94 1.24
N SER A 196 5.92 7.72 2.26
CA SER A 196 6.86 8.60 2.94
C SER A 196 7.87 7.80 3.75
N HIS A 197 9.15 7.96 3.42
CA HIS A 197 10.26 7.45 4.23
C HIS A 197 10.60 8.47 5.32
N GLY A 198 9.91 8.37 6.45
CA GLY A 198 10.00 9.29 7.58
C GLY A 198 8.87 10.31 7.63
N ALA A 199 9.13 11.45 8.27
CA ALA A 199 8.07 12.42 8.59
C ALA A 199 7.80 13.43 7.46
N GLU A 200 8.67 13.56 6.48
CA GLU A 200 8.69 14.72 5.58
C GLU A 200 7.43 14.80 4.71
N HIS A 201 7.05 13.71 4.06
CA HIS A 201 5.93 13.66 3.12
C HIS A 201 4.66 13.00 3.67
N ILE A 202 4.60 12.70 4.97
CA ILE A 202 3.39 12.11 5.57
C ILE A 202 2.18 13.03 5.35
N GLY A 203 1.14 12.45 4.72
CA GLY A 203 -0.12 13.14 4.41
C GLY A 203 -0.01 14.12 3.24
N ASP A 204 1.12 14.15 2.54
CA ASP A 204 1.24 14.86 1.27
C ASP A 204 0.72 13.98 0.15
N PHE A 205 -0.29 14.45 -0.56
CA PHE A 205 -0.93 13.79 -1.68
C PHE A 205 -1.09 14.75 -2.86
N THR A 206 -0.20 15.73 -2.96
CA THR A 206 -0.32 16.84 -3.91
C THR A 206 -0.46 16.34 -5.34
N TYR A 207 0.43 15.46 -5.77
CA TYR A 207 0.44 14.95 -7.15
C TYR A 207 -0.59 13.83 -7.35
N ALA A 208 -0.75 12.93 -6.39
CA ALA A 208 -1.74 11.84 -6.49
C ALA A 208 -3.17 12.39 -6.48
N ALA A 209 -3.47 13.38 -5.62
CA ALA A 209 -4.79 14.00 -5.56
C ALA A 209 -5.12 14.78 -6.85
N ASP A 210 -4.17 15.54 -7.38
CA ASP A 210 -4.34 16.24 -8.64
C ASP A 210 -4.55 15.25 -9.79
N PHE A 211 -3.78 14.17 -9.83
CA PHE A 211 -3.88 13.15 -10.86
C PHE A 211 -5.25 12.44 -10.87
N VAL A 212 -5.76 11.99 -9.72
CA VAL A 212 -7.09 11.35 -9.66
C VAL A 212 -8.21 12.33 -10.00
N HIS A 213 -8.05 13.61 -9.65
CA HIS A 213 -9.01 14.66 -10.02
C HIS A 213 -9.00 14.90 -11.53
N GLN A 214 -7.82 15.04 -12.16
CA GLN A 214 -7.69 15.20 -13.62
C GLN A 214 -8.25 13.97 -14.38
N ALA A 215 -8.06 12.77 -13.85
CA ALA A 215 -8.63 11.54 -14.40
C ALA A 215 -10.15 11.42 -14.17
N MET A 216 -10.79 12.36 -13.47
CA MET A 216 -12.21 12.31 -13.09
C MET A 216 -12.59 10.99 -12.40
N PHE A 217 -11.70 10.46 -11.57
CA PHE A 217 -11.96 9.21 -10.88
C PHE A 217 -13.06 9.39 -9.81
N PRO A 218 -14.02 8.45 -9.67
CA PRO A 218 -15.11 8.58 -8.71
C PRO A 218 -14.63 8.68 -7.26
N GLU A 219 -14.90 9.81 -6.60
CA GLU A 219 -14.49 10.05 -5.21
C GLU A 219 -15.03 9.00 -4.24
N SER A 220 -16.20 8.43 -4.51
CA SER A 220 -16.79 7.34 -3.73
C SER A 220 -15.96 6.06 -3.70
N LEU A 221 -15.02 5.91 -4.63
CA LEU A 221 -14.09 4.78 -4.70
C LEU A 221 -12.72 5.11 -4.07
N ILE A 222 -12.51 6.30 -3.50
CA ILE A 222 -11.30 6.68 -2.77
C ILE A 222 -11.55 6.46 -1.28
N LEU A 223 -10.80 5.55 -0.65
CA LEU A 223 -11.07 5.13 0.73
C LEU A 223 -10.46 6.03 1.80
N ASN A 224 -9.56 6.93 1.45
CA ASN A 224 -8.78 7.73 2.42
C ASN A 224 -9.61 8.53 3.44
N ASN A 225 -10.82 8.93 3.09
CA ASN A 225 -11.73 9.67 3.97
C ASN A 225 -12.79 8.79 4.65
N GLN A 226 -12.85 7.51 4.29
CA GLN A 226 -13.82 6.55 4.80
C GLN A 226 -13.22 5.70 5.93
N ILE A 227 -12.67 6.34 6.98
CA ILE A 227 -11.85 5.70 8.01
C ILE A 227 -12.47 4.42 8.60
N PRO A 228 -13.76 4.38 9.04
CA PRO A 228 -14.32 3.15 9.59
C PRO A 228 -14.32 1.99 8.59
N ALA A 229 -14.72 2.28 7.35
CA ALA A 229 -14.80 1.28 6.29
C ALA A 229 -13.41 0.81 5.85
N LEU A 230 -12.45 1.74 5.71
CA LEU A 230 -11.04 1.41 5.41
C LEU A 230 -10.43 0.50 6.47
N LYS A 231 -10.66 0.77 7.76
CA LYS A 231 -10.16 -0.08 8.85
C LYS A 231 -10.75 -1.48 8.79
N VAL A 232 -12.07 -1.59 8.65
CA VAL A 232 -12.74 -2.90 8.51
C VAL A 232 -12.15 -3.66 7.32
N PHE A 233 -11.99 -2.99 6.18
CA PHE A 233 -11.42 -3.59 4.98
C PHE A 233 -9.99 -4.12 5.22
N LEU A 234 -9.11 -3.30 5.79
CA LEU A 234 -7.71 -3.67 6.01
C LEU A 234 -7.55 -4.82 7.02
N GLN A 235 -8.40 -4.88 8.04
CA GLN A 235 -8.30 -5.86 9.13
C GLN A 235 -9.07 -7.15 8.88
N THR A 236 -9.93 -7.23 7.86
CA THR A 236 -10.70 -8.43 7.53
C THR A 236 -9.84 -9.48 6.86
N ARG A 237 -9.84 -10.71 7.38
CA ARG A 237 -9.03 -11.85 6.90
C ARG A 237 -9.81 -12.89 6.09
N GLN A 238 -11.04 -12.62 5.71
CA GLN A 238 -11.84 -13.57 4.93
C GLN A 238 -11.46 -13.48 3.45
N ALA A 239 -11.04 -14.62 2.88
CA ALA A 239 -10.88 -14.75 1.43
C ALA A 239 -12.27 -14.60 0.76
N GLY A 240 -12.34 -13.79 -0.29
CA GLY A 240 -13.58 -13.59 -1.03
C GLY A 240 -14.64 -12.72 -0.32
N SER A 241 -14.29 -12.06 0.81
CA SER A 241 -15.17 -11.02 1.34
C SER A 241 -15.29 -9.93 0.28
N ILE A 242 -16.48 -9.87 -0.31
CA ILE A 242 -16.88 -8.80 -1.21
C ILE A 242 -16.50 -7.49 -0.52
N CYS A 243 -15.70 -6.68 -1.19
CA CYS A 243 -15.37 -5.34 -0.72
C CYS A 243 -16.69 -4.67 -0.26
N PRO A 244 -16.80 -4.19 0.99
CA PRO A 244 -18.06 -3.67 1.52
C PRO A 244 -18.67 -2.51 0.72
N PHE A 245 -17.94 -2.02 -0.26
CA PHE A 245 -18.33 -0.97 -1.20
C PHE A 245 -19.01 -1.51 -2.48
N ALA A 246 -19.42 -2.79 -2.52
CA ALA A 246 -19.95 -3.45 -3.72
C ALA A 246 -21.46 -3.21 -3.96
N SER A 247 -22.17 -2.66 -3.00
CA SER A 247 -23.62 -2.51 -3.06
C SER A 247 -24.03 -1.05 -2.85
N SER A 248 -23.93 -0.28 -3.90
CA SER A 248 -24.76 0.93 -4.14
C SER A 248 -24.65 1.35 -5.61
#